data_1f3803031373252e366028fe1609928e
#
_entry.id   1f3803031373252e366028fe1609928e
#
_cell.length_a   1.000
_cell.length_b   1.000
_cell.length_c   1.000
_cell.angle_alpha   90.00
_cell.angle_beta   90.00
_cell.angle_gamma   90.00
#
_symmetry.space_group_name_H-M   'P 1'
#
loop_
_entity.id
_entity.type
_entity.pdbx_description
1 polymer ?
#
loop_
_entity_poly.entity_id
_entity_poly.type
_entity_poly.pdbx_seq_one_letter_code
_entity_poly.pdbx_strand_id
1 'polypeptide(L)'
;VLGSNGAGKSSLLKIMAGIDEEFSGDARLTEGFSVGLLEQEPQLNIEKDVLGNVMEGLGEVSSLLARYDDVLAAWADPEADYDKLGEEQESLEREIEAAGAWDLQRTIEIAMDALRLPPGDSDVSHLSGGERRRVALCKLLLSRPDLLLLDEPTNHLDAESVAWLERTLRDYSGTVIAITHDRYFLDNVAGWILELDRGKGIPYEGNYSGWLEQKRNRLAAEDKTDSARQRTLDRELEWVRMAPKARQAKGKARLAAYDKLVAEA
;
A
#
# COMPACT_ATOMS: atom_id res chain seq x y z
N VAL A 1 0.16 11.67 1.73
CA VAL A 1 0.28 12.93 0.98
C VAL A 1 -1.09 13.39 0.56
N LEU A 2 -1.42 14.65 0.81
CA LEU A 2 -2.69 15.28 0.44
C LEU A 2 -2.46 16.43 -0.55
N GLY A 3 -3.48 16.76 -1.33
CA GLY A 3 -3.47 17.87 -2.28
C GLY A 3 -4.59 17.74 -3.30
N SER A 4 -4.90 18.83 -4.00
CA SER A 4 -5.88 18.84 -5.09
C SER A 4 -5.49 17.88 -6.24
N ASN A 5 -6.45 17.54 -7.09
CA ASN A 5 -6.12 16.79 -8.31
C ASN A 5 -5.19 17.64 -9.19
N GLY A 6 -4.16 17.00 -9.74
CA GLY A 6 -3.12 17.71 -10.50
C GLY A 6 -2.05 18.42 -9.66
N ALA A 7 -2.06 18.32 -8.33
CA ALA A 7 -1.04 18.92 -7.46
C ALA A 7 0.36 18.25 -7.55
N GLY A 8 0.51 17.20 -8.37
CA GLY A 8 1.79 16.51 -8.54
C GLY A 8 2.04 15.37 -7.54
N LYS A 9 1.00 14.88 -6.83
CA LYS A 9 1.14 13.82 -5.81
C LYS A 9 1.78 12.54 -6.38
N SER A 10 1.19 11.99 -7.45
CA SER A 10 1.70 10.75 -8.09
C SER A 10 3.07 10.96 -8.75
N SER A 11 3.34 12.14 -9.31
CA SER A 11 4.66 12.50 -9.83
C SER A 11 5.71 12.50 -8.71
N LEU A 12 5.35 13.03 -7.53
CA LEU A 12 6.25 12.99 -6.38
C LEU A 12 6.61 11.55 -5.99
N LEU A 13 5.63 10.63 -5.96
CA LEU A 13 5.93 9.21 -5.66
C LEU A 13 6.81 8.57 -6.74
N LYS A 14 6.58 8.89 -8.02
CA LYS A 14 7.41 8.37 -9.12
C LYS A 14 8.85 8.88 -9.06
N ILE A 15 9.06 10.14 -8.71
CA ILE A 15 10.40 10.71 -8.47
C ILE A 15 11.06 9.98 -7.29
N MET A 16 10.35 9.79 -6.17
CA MET A 16 10.88 9.08 -5.00
C MET A 16 11.17 7.60 -5.29
N ALA A 17 10.44 6.99 -6.22
CA ALA A 17 10.68 5.63 -6.68
C ALA A 17 11.84 5.52 -7.70
N GLY A 18 12.41 6.64 -8.16
CA GLY A 18 13.43 6.65 -9.21
C GLY A 18 12.90 6.31 -10.60
N ILE A 19 11.59 6.42 -10.82
CA ILE A 19 10.94 6.13 -12.12
C ILE A 19 10.90 7.39 -13.00
N ASP A 20 10.64 8.54 -12.38
CA ASP A 20 10.62 9.85 -13.06
C ASP A 20 11.93 10.58 -12.74
N GLU A 21 12.75 10.78 -13.75
CA GLU A 21 14.05 11.46 -13.65
C GLU A 21 13.98 12.90 -14.18
N GLU A 22 12.86 13.31 -14.79
CA GLU A 22 12.70 14.65 -15.36
C GLU A 22 12.18 15.66 -14.32
N PHE A 23 13.02 16.01 -13.34
CA PHE A 23 12.70 17.00 -12.32
C PHE A 23 13.89 17.92 -11.99
N SER A 24 13.62 19.05 -11.33
CA SER A 24 14.65 19.96 -10.85
C SER A 24 14.87 19.72 -9.35
N GLY A 25 16.10 19.44 -8.98
CA GLY A 25 16.50 19.15 -7.59
C GLY A 25 17.23 17.82 -7.46
N ASP A 26 17.35 17.32 -6.24
CA ASP A 26 17.98 16.05 -5.92
C ASP A 26 16.97 15.12 -5.23
N ALA A 27 16.83 13.91 -5.74
CA ALA A 27 16.10 12.81 -5.09
C ALA A 27 16.96 11.56 -5.20
N ARG A 28 17.47 11.09 -4.07
CA ARG A 28 18.36 9.91 -4.02
C ARG A 28 17.93 8.99 -2.91
N LEU A 29 17.74 7.72 -3.25
CA LEU A 29 17.61 6.68 -2.25
C LEU A 29 18.98 6.44 -1.61
N THR A 30 19.02 6.25 -0.31
CA THR A 30 20.25 5.86 0.39
C THR A 30 20.72 4.50 -0.11
N GLU A 31 22.00 4.34 -0.36
CA GLU A 31 22.59 3.09 -0.85
C GLU A 31 22.28 1.94 0.13
N GLY A 32 21.86 0.81 -0.41
CA GLY A 32 21.46 -0.37 0.36
C GLY A 32 19.99 -0.38 0.82
N PHE A 33 19.22 0.70 0.58
CA PHE A 33 17.78 0.71 0.85
C PHE A 33 16.98 0.34 -0.39
N SER A 34 15.87 -0.35 -0.17
CA SER A 34 14.94 -0.77 -1.20
C SER A 34 13.71 0.14 -1.24
N VAL A 35 13.17 0.39 -2.43
CA VAL A 35 11.92 1.13 -2.63
C VAL A 35 10.92 0.29 -3.41
N GLY A 36 9.67 0.36 -3.02
CA GLY A 36 8.58 -0.28 -3.73
C GLY A 36 7.42 0.69 -3.95
N LEU A 37 6.85 0.69 -5.14
CA LEU A 37 5.77 1.58 -5.54
C LEU A 37 4.54 0.78 -5.98
N LEU A 38 3.39 1.07 -5.39
CA LEU A 38 2.09 0.66 -5.92
C LEU A 38 1.57 1.75 -6.87
N GLU A 39 1.61 1.49 -8.16
CA GLU A 39 1.04 2.39 -9.17
C GLU A 39 -0.48 2.23 -9.28
N GLN A 40 -1.15 3.19 -9.94
CA GLN A 40 -2.59 3.12 -10.22
C GLN A 40 -2.94 1.92 -11.13
N GLU A 41 -2.10 1.63 -12.11
CA GLU A 41 -2.23 0.51 -13.05
C GLU A 41 -0.99 -0.37 -12.99
N PRO A 42 -0.87 -1.22 -11.96
CA PRO A 42 0.32 -2.05 -11.78
C PRO A 42 0.42 -3.12 -12.88
N GLN A 43 1.64 -3.35 -13.32
CA GLN A 43 1.95 -4.44 -14.25
C GLN A 43 2.24 -5.71 -13.47
N LEU A 44 1.58 -6.80 -13.86
CA LEU A 44 1.86 -8.15 -13.38
C LEU A 44 2.58 -8.95 -14.46
N ASN A 45 3.34 -9.95 -14.03
CA ASN A 45 3.98 -10.87 -14.95
C ASN A 45 2.93 -11.82 -15.54
N ILE A 46 2.68 -11.67 -16.85
CA ILE A 46 1.66 -12.46 -17.58
C ILE A 46 2.05 -13.93 -17.78
N GLU A 47 3.32 -14.29 -17.56
CA GLU A 47 3.80 -15.66 -17.65
C GLU A 47 3.55 -16.47 -16.37
N LYS A 48 3.05 -15.80 -15.32
CA LYS A 48 2.76 -16.38 -14.01
C LYS A 48 1.30 -16.18 -13.65
N ASP A 49 0.78 -17.12 -12.88
CA ASP A 49 -0.52 -17.02 -12.22
C ASP A 49 -0.52 -16.02 -11.05
N VAL A 50 -1.62 -15.90 -10.35
CA VAL A 50 -1.76 -14.99 -9.19
C VAL A 50 -0.75 -15.32 -8.11
N LEU A 51 -0.62 -16.61 -7.71
CA LEU A 51 0.32 -17.02 -6.67
C LEU A 51 1.77 -16.77 -7.10
N GLY A 52 2.13 -17.10 -8.33
CA GLY A 52 3.46 -16.86 -8.87
C GLY A 52 3.85 -15.38 -8.87
N ASN A 53 2.89 -14.47 -9.16
CA ASN A 53 3.12 -13.04 -9.05
C ASN A 53 3.31 -12.58 -7.60
N VAL A 54 2.52 -13.11 -6.67
CA VAL A 54 2.67 -12.80 -5.23
C VAL A 54 4.03 -13.29 -4.72
N MET A 55 4.42 -14.51 -5.09
CA MET A 55 5.70 -15.13 -4.71
C MET A 55 6.92 -14.35 -5.22
N GLU A 56 6.84 -13.67 -6.36
CA GLU A 56 7.93 -12.81 -6.84
C GLU A 56 8.32 -11.72 -5.82
N GLY A 57 7.38 -11.25 -4.99
CA GLY A 57 7.66 -10.29 -3.93
C GLY A 57 8.62 -10.81 -2.85
N LEU A 58 8.81 -12.12 -2.77
CA LEU A 58 9.63 -12.78 -1.74
C LEU A 58 11.09 -13.03 -2.16
N GLY A 59 11.44 -12.69 -3.40
CA GLY A 59 12.80 -12.81 -3.91
C GLY A 59 13.38 -14.24 -3.75
N GLU A 60 14.58 -14.35 -3.19
CA GLU A 60 15.28 -15.63 -3.04
C GLU A 60 14.54 -16.65 -2.15
N VAL A 61 13.77 -16.17 -1.17
CA VAL A 61 13.01 -17.04 -0.28
C VAL A 61 11.94 -17.84 -1.04
N SER A 62 11.33 -17.24 -2.07
CA SER A 62 10.37 -17.95 -2.91
C SER A 62 11.00 -19.12 -3.65
N SER A 63 12.26 -18.97 -4.09
CA SER A 63 12.98 -20.04 -4.79
C SER A 63 13.37 -21.19 -3.85
N LEU A 64 13.65 -20.89 -2.59
CA LEU A 64 13.92 -21.92 -1.56
C LEU A 64 12.66 -22.75 -1.29
N LEU A 65 11.51 -22.10 -1.13
CA LEU A 65 10.24 -22.80 -0.91
C LEU A 65 9.84 -23.64 -2.12
N ALA A 66 9.97 -23.12 -3.33
CA ALA A 66 9.68 -23.86 -4.56
C ALA A 66 10.57 -25.10 -4.70
N ARG A 67 11.87 -24.97 -4.43
CA ARG A 67 12.79 -26.12 -4.43
C ARG A 67 12.45 -27.16 -3.37
N TYR A 68 12.00 -26.72 -2.21
CA TYR A 68 11.56 -27.62 -1.14
C TYR A 68 10.32 -28.42 -1.58
N ASP A 69 9.33 -27.75 -2.20
CA ASP A 69 8.14 -28.42 -2.74
C ASP A 69 8.50 -29.41 -3.86
N ASP A 70 9.45 -29.05 -4.75
CA ASP A 70 9.96 -29.97 -5.78
C ASP A 70 10.60 -31.22 -5.18
N VAL A 71 11.40 -31.06 -4.12
CA VAL A 71 12.02 -32.19 -3.40
C VAL A 71 10.94 -33.06 -2.75
N LEU A 72 9.92 -32.45 -2.12
CA LEU A 72 8.78 -33.21 -1.55
C LEU A 72 8.01 -33.98 -2.63
N ALA A 73 7.78 -33.40 -3.79
CA ALA A 73 7.15 -34.07 -4.91
C ALA A 73 7.98 -35.24 -5.45
N ALA A 74 9.33 -35.10 -5.48
CA ALA A 74 10.25 -36.13 -5.94
C ALA A 74 10.28 -37.40 -5.04
N TRP A 75 9.89 -37.29 -3.76
CA TRP A 75 9.72 -38.46 -2.89
C TRP A 75 8.67 -39.47 -3.38
N ALA A 76 7.75 -39.03 -4.24
CA ALA A 76 6.75 -39.91 -4.83
C ALA A 76 7.27 -40.72 -6.03
N ASP A 77 8.46 -40.43 -6.54
CA ASP A 77 9.07 -41.17 -7.66
C ASP A 77 9.77 -42.41 -7.16
N PRO A 78 9.35 -43.62 -7.56
CA PRO A 78 9.99 -44.90 -7.15
C PRO A 78 11.42 -45.07 -7.63
N GLU A 79 11.85 -44.32 -8.65
CA GLU A 79 13.19 -44.38 -9.21
C GLU A 79 14.12 -43.26 -8.66
N ALA A 80 13.66 -42.47 -7.72
CA ALA A 80 14.43 -41.40 -7.14
C ALA A 80 15.59 -41.89 -6.25
N ASP A 81 16.64 -41.11 -6.20
CA ASP A 81 17.78 -41.32 -5.29
C ASP A 81 17.41 -40.75 -3.90
N TYR A 82 16.83 -41.57 -3.05
CA TYR A 82 16.34 -41.17 -1.74
C TYR A 82 17.41 -40.62 -0.81
N ASP A 83 18.67 -41.07 -0.94
CA ASP A 83 19.77 -40.56 -0.12
C ASP A 83 20.08 -39.11 -0.49
N LYS A 84 20.14 -38.79 -1.80
CA LYS A 84 20.34 -37.42 -2.27
C LYS A 84 19.16 -36.51 -1.95
N LEU A 85 17.92 -37.00 -2.11
CA LEU A 85 16.73 -36.25 -1.74
C LEU A 85 16.71 -35.89 -0.26
N GLY A 86 17.15 -36.83 0.61
CA GLY A 86 17.24 -36.58 2.05
C GLY A 86 18.29 -35.49 2.39
N GLU A 87 19.48 -35.55 1.76
CA GLU A 87 20.51 -34.53 1.96
C GLU A 87 20.06 -33.15 1.47
N GLU A 88 19.40 -33.08 0.30
CA GLU A 88 18.88 -31.82 -0.26
C GLU A 88 17.73 -31.25 0.59
N GLN A 89 16.82 -32.11 1.04
CA GLN A 89 15.74 -31.69 1.94
C GLN A 89 16.30 -31.10 3.23
N GLU A 90 17.26 -31.77 3.90
CA GLU A 90 17.86 -31.26 5.14
C GLU A 90 18.61 -29.93 4.93
N SER A 91 19.24 -29.75 3.77
CA SER A 91 19.90 -28.48 3.42
C SER A 91 18.89 -27.37 3.26
N LEU A 92 17.80 -27.61 2.50
CA LEU A 92 16.73 -26.65 2.28
C LEU A 92 15.99 -26.30 3.57
N GLU A 93 15.70 -27.27 4.44
CA GLU A 93 15.07 -27.03 5.74
C GLU A 93 15.91 -26.08 6.62
N ARG A 94 17.24 -26.25 6.64
CA ARG A 94 18.14 -25.35 7.36
C ARG A 94 18.16 -23.94 6.76
N GLU A 95 18.14 -23.82 5.43
CA GLU A 95 18.10 -22.52 4.74
C GLU A 95 16.76 -21.80 4.98
N ILE A 96 15.65 -22.54 4.91
CA ILE A 96 14.28 -22.04 5.18
C ILE A 96 14.14 -21.58 6.63
N GLU A 97 14.66 -22.37 7.60
CA GLU A 97 14.67 -22.00 9.01
C GLU A 97 15.51 -20.75 9.27
N ALA A 98 16.71 -20.68 8.68
CA ALA A 98 17.58 -19.50 8.80
C ALA A 98 16.94 -18.23 8.20
N ALA A 99 16.14 -18.36 7.15
CA ALA A 99 15.39 -17.29 6.52
C ALA A 99 14.06 -16.96 7.26
N GLY A 100 13.66 -17.74 8.28
CA GLY A 100 12.36 -17.62 8.94
C GLY A 100 11.19 -17.89 8.01
N ALA A 101 11.36 -18.72 6.98
CA ALA A 101 10.45 -18.84 5.87
C ALA A 101 9.29 -19.84 6.10
N TRP A 102 9.33 -20.65 7.15
CA TRP A 102 8.25 -21.60 7.45
C TRP A 102 6.89 -20.91 7.70
N ASP A 103 6.92 -19.74 8.35
CA ASP A 103 5.69 -18.96 8.59
C ASP A 103 5.26 -18.15 7.36
N LEU A 104 6.10 -18.12 6.32
CA LEU A 104 5.87 -17.26 5.16
C LEU A 104 4.73 -17.76 4.30
N GLN A 105 4.60 -19.07 4.08
CA GLN A 105 3.47 -19.64 3.34
C GLN A 105 2.15 -19.28 4.00
N ARG A 106 2.08 -19.41 5.32
CA ARG A 106 0.92 -18.97 6.08
C ARG A 106 0.67 -17.46 5.98
N THR A 107 1.74 -16.67 5.99
CA THR A 107 1.64 -15.21 5.83
C THR A 107 1.11 -14.84 4.45
N ILE A 108 1.54 -15.55 3.39
CA ILE A 108 1.02 -15.37 2.02
C ILE A 108 -0.47 -15.70 1.98
N GLU A 109 -0.89 -16.85 2.50
CA GLU A 109 -2.30 -17.28 2.53
C GLU A 109 -3.16 -16.25 3.27
N ILE A 110 -2.72 -15.78 4.44
CA ILE A 110 -3.41 -14.75 5.20
C ILE A 110 -3.51 -13.43 4.42
N ALA A 111 -2.44 -13.00 3.75
CA ALA A 111 -2.44 -11.77 2.98
C ALA A 111 -3.34 -11.86 1.74
N MET A 112 -3.31 -13.00 1.04
CA MET A 112 -4.16 -13.27 -0.12
C MET A 112 -5.64 -13.30 0.27
N ASP A 113 -5.99 -13.96 1.37
CA ASP A 113 -7.37 -14.03 1.88
C ASP A 113 -7.84 -12.65 2.35
N ALA A 114 -7.05 -11.95 3.15
CA ALA A 114 -7.37 -10.62 3.68
C ALA A 114 -7.59 -9.57 2.58
N LEU A 115 -6.85 -9.64 1.48
CA LEU A 115 -7.01 -8.78 0.31
C LEU A 115 -8.02 -9.35 -0.70
N ARG A 116 -8.63 -10.51 -0.41
CA ARG A 116 -9.60 -11.19 -1.28
C ARG A 116 -9.07 -11.34 -2.70
N LEU A 117 -7.88 -11.91 -2.82
CA LEU A 117 -7.29 -12.19 -4.12
C LEU A 117 -8.09 -13.30 -4.84
N PRO A 118 -8.05 -13.33 -6.18
CA PRO A 118 -8.50 -14.48 -6.94
C PRO A 118 -7.74 -15.76 -6.54
N PRO A 119 -8.25 -16.96 -6.87
CA PRO A 119 -7.53 -18.21 -6.66
C PRO A 119 -6.10 -18.14 -7.17
N GLY A 120 -5.15 -18.76 -6.46
CA GLY A 120 -3.72 -18.65 -6.76
C GLY A 120 -3.32 -19.11 -8.16
N ASP A 121 -4.06 -20.07 -8.72
CA ASP A 121 -3.88 -20.63 -10.07
C ASP A 121 -4.58 -19.83 -11.19
N SER A 122 -5.17 -18.68 -10.86
CA SER A 122 -5.87 -17.84 -11.85
C SER A 122 -4.88 -17.14 -12.78
N ASP A 123 -5.21 -17.12 -14.08
CA ASP A 123 -4.45 -16.38 -15.09
C ASP A 123 -4.63 -14.87 -14.91
N VAL A 124 -3.52 -14.16 -14.70
CA VAL A 124 -3.54 -12.71 -14.46
C VAL A 124 -4.00 -11.89 -15.67
N SER A 125 -3.96 -12.45 -16.87
CA SER A 125 -4.41 -11.77 -18.09
C SER A 125 -5.91 -11.49 -18.08
N HIS A 126 -6.68 -12.32 -17.37
CA HIS A 126 -8.15 -12.24 -17.27
C HIS A 126 -8.64 -11.41 -16.06
N LEU A 127 -7.74 -10.96 -15.21
CA LEU A 127 -8.11 -10.20 -14.02
C LEU A 127 -8.63 -8.80 -14.36
N SER A 128 -9.64 -8.37 -13.62
CA SER A 128 -10.08 -6.98 -13.61
C SER A 128 -8.96 -6.05 -13.10
N GLY A 129 -9.06 -4.75 -13.39
CA GLY A 129 -8.09 -3.75 -12.89
C GLY A 129 -7.99 -3.75 -11.36
N GLY A 130 -9.12 -3.92 -10.65
CA GLY A 130 -9.15 -4.00 -9.20
C GLY A 130 -8.45 -5.26 -8.65
N GLU A 131 -8.64 -6.41 -9.29
CA GLU A 131 -7.96 -7.64 -8.91
C GLU A 131 -6.47 -7.57 -9.15
N ARG A 132 -6.02 -7.09 -10.32
CA ARG A 132 -4.60 -6.85 -10.61
C ARG A 132 -3.96 -5.97 -9.55
N ARG A 133 -4.67 -4.91 -9.14
CA ARG A 133 -4.18 -3.98 -8.13
C ARG A 133 -4.04 -4.63 -6.76
N ARG A 134 -4.99 -5.47 -6.35
CA ARG A 134 -4.91 -6.22 -5.08
C ARG A 134 -3.75 -7.23 -5.09
N VAL A 135 -3.52 -7.93 -6.21
CA VAL A 135 -2.36 -8.83 -6.37
C VAL A 135 -1.05 -8.05 -6.25
N ALA A 136 -0.92 -6.91 -6.94
CA ALA A 136 0.26 -6.07 -6.85
C ALA A 136 0.49 -5.50 -5.45
N LEU A 137 -0.57 -5.09 -4.75
CA LEU A 137 -0.48 -4.65 -3.36
C LEU A 137 -0.01 -5.77 -2.44
N CYS A 138 -0.54 -6.98 -2.59
CA CYS A 138 -0.13 -8.16 -1.83
C CYS A 138 1.37 -8.45 -2.04
N LYS A 139 1.81 -8.57 -3.31
CA LYS A 139 3.21 -8.73 -3.70
C LYS A 139 4.11 -7.69 -3.03
N LEU A 140 3.71 -6.42 -3.10
CA LEU A 140 4.49 -5.30 -2.58
C LEU A 140 4.58 -5.32 -1.05
N LEU A 141 3.50 -5.64 -0.34
CA LEU A 141 3.51 -5.73 1.12
C LEU A 141 4.39 -6.89 1.62
N LEU A 142 4.39 -8.00 0.90
CA LEU A 142 5.21 -9.17 1.22
C LEU A 142 6.70 -8.96 0.92
N SER A 143 7.05 -8.12 -0.07
CA SER A 143 8.44 -7.78 -0.37
C SER A 143 9.10 -6.87 0.67
N ARG A 144 8.32 -6.23 1.53
CA ARG A 144 8.77 -5.40 2.66
C ARG A 144 9.89 -4.42 2.33
N PRO A 145 9.75 -3.56 1.30
CA PRO A 145 10.79 -2.58 0.99
C PRO A 145 10.99 -1.58 2.15
N ASP A 146 12.20 -1.02 2.28
CA ASP A 146 12.51 -0.01 3.31
C ASP A 146 11.68 1.26 3.13
N LEU A 147 11.35 1.62 1.87
CA LEU A 147 10.46 2.71 1.51
C LEU A 147 9.28 2.16 0.69
N LEU A 148 8.10 2.19 1.28
CA LEU A 148 6.86 1.75 0.66
C LEU A 148 6.04 2.96 0.19
N LEU A 149 5.84 3.07 -1.12
CA LEU A 149 5.10 4.14 -1.78
C LEU A 149 3.75 3.62 -2.30
N LEU A 150 2.65 4.19 -1.82
CA LEU A 150 1.30 3.71 -2.14
C LEU A 150 0.47 4.84 -2.77
N ASP A 151 0.06 4.66 -4.02
CA ASP A 151 -0.86 5.59 -4.67
C ASP A 151 -2.30 5.03 -4.58
N GLU A 152 -3.16 5.66 -3.79
CA GLU A 152 -4.56 5.27 -3.52
C GLU A 152 -4.75 3.79 -3.12
N PRO A 153 -4.07 3.29 -2.07
CA PRO A 153 -4.04 1.86 -1.74
C PRO A 153 -5.39 1.29 -1.29
N THR A 154 -6.32 2.14 -0.85
CA THR A 154 -7.66 1.73 -0.39
C THR A 154 -8.67 1.56 -1.52
N ASN A 155 -8.34 2.02 -2.75
CA ASN A 155 -9.22 1.87 -3.89
C ASN A 155 -9.42 0.39 -4.24
N HIS A 156 -10.67 0.00 -4.51
CA HIS A 156 -11.10 -1.37 -4.81
C HIS A 156 -10.95 -2.37 -3.66
N LEU A 157 -10.71 -1.90 -2.44
CA LEU A 157 -10.74 -2.72 -1.23
C LEU A 157 -12.11 -2.59 -0.53
N ASP A 158 -12.57 -3.67 0.07
CA ASP A 158 -13.69 -3.62 1.00
C ASP A 158 -13.25 -3.20 2.41
N ALA A 159 -14.20 -3.01 3.31
CA ALA A 159 -13.91 -2.51 4.65
C ALA A 159 -13.02 -3.45 5.49
N GLU A 160 -13.11 -4.76 5.28
CA GLU A 160 -12.31 -5.76 6.00
C GLU A 160 -10.86 -5.74 5.50
N SER A 161 -10.67 -5.68 4.17
CA SER A 161 -9.36 -5.55 3.54
C SER A 161 -8.67 -4.22 3.91
N VAL A 162 -9.42 -3.11 3.97
CA VAL A 162 -8.89 -1.82 4.45
C VAL A 162 -8.45 -1.93 5.91
N ALA A 163 -9.25 -2.52 6.80
CA ALA A 163 -8.90 -2.69 8.20
C ALA A 163 -7.68 -3.61 8.40
N TRP A 164 -7.50 -4.61 7.55
CA TRP A 164 -6.29 -5.44 7.54
C TRP A 164 -5.08 -4.64 7.07
N LEU A 165 -5.22 -3.89 5.97
CA LEU A 165 -4.16 -3.02 5.45
C LEU A 165 -3.70 -1.98 6.49
N GLU A 166 -4.64 -1.31 7.18
CA GLU A 166 -4.34 -0.37 8.25
C GLU A 166 -3.48 -0.99 9.36
N ARG A 167 -3.80 -2.22 9.79
CA ARG A 167 -3.00 -2.95 10.79
C ARG A 167 -1.62 -3.28 10.26
N THR A 168 -1.55 -3.82 9.05
CA THR A 168 -0.28 -4.19 8.39
C THR A 168 0.65 -2.98 8.25
N LEU A 169 0.12 -1.82 7.85
CA LEU A 169 0.92 -0.60 7.68
C LEU A 169 1.31 0.05 9.02
N ARG A 170 0.52 -0.11 10.07
CA ARG A 170 0.88 0.35 11.41
C ARG A 170 2.06 -0.41 11.99
N ASP A 171 2.12 -1.72 11.72
CA ASP A 171 3.19 -2.61 12.18
C ASP A 171 4.36 -2.70 11.18
N TYR A 172 4.32 -1.89 10.12
CA TYR A 172 5.35 -1.89 9.08
C TYR A 172 6.67 -1.33 9.61
N SER A 173 7.76 -2.08 9.42
CA SER A 173 9.09 -1.70 9.94
C SER A 173 9.79 -0.60 9.14
N GLY A 174 9.44 -0.45 7.87
CA GLY A 174 9.99 0.58 6.97
C GLY A 174 9.21 1.89 7.00
N THR A 175 9.57 2.79 6.10
CA THR A 175 8.86 4.06 5.91
C THR A 175 7.73 3.88 4.90
N VAL A 176 6.53 4.34 5.25
CA VAL A 176 5.35 4.30 4.36
C VAL A 176 4.96 5.71 3.95
N ILE A 177 4.82 5.93 2.65
CA ILE A 177 4.26 7.17 2.10
C ILE A 177 3.05 6.79 1.25
N ALA A 178 1.85 7.25 1.64
CA ALA A 178 0.63 6.96 0.92
C ALA A 178 -0.04 8.25 0.41
N ILE A 179 -0.55 8.20 -0.81
CA ILE A 179 -1.52 9.15 -1.35
C ILE A 179 -2.88 8.47 -1.19
N THR A 180 -3.83 9.12 -0.54
CA THR A 180 -5.19 8.63 -0.47
C THR A 180 -6.17 9.75 -0.12
N HIS A 181 -7.41 9.58 -0.54
CA HIS A 181 -8.55 10.41 -0.15
C HIS A 181 -9.39 9.79 0.97
N ASP A 182 -9.01 8.61 1.45
CA ASP A 182 -9.68 7.95 2.57
C ASP A 182 -9.24 8.55 3.90
N ARG A 183 -10.12 9.36 4.48
CA ARG A 183 -9.88 10.10 5.72
C ARG A 183 -9.78 9.20 6.94
N TYR A 184 -10.51 8.08 6.96
CA TYR A 184 -10.44 7.11 8.06
C TYR A 184 -9.10 6.40 8.05
N PHE A 185 -8.66 5.98 6.88
CA PHE A 185 -7.35 5.39 6.70
C PHE A 185 -6.24 6.35 7.17
N LEU A 186 -6.30 7.63 6.76
CA LEU A 186 -5.33 8.64 7.21
C LEU A 186 -5.38 8.91 8.72
N ASP A 187 -6.56 8.87 9.32
CA ASP A 187 -6.70 9.06 10.77
C ASP A 187 -6.10 7.88 11.57
N ASN A 188 -6.16 6.67 11.01
CA ASN A 188 -5.72 5.45 11.67
C ASN A 188 -4.22 5.14 11.46
N VAL A 189 -3.66 5.53 10.32
CA VAL A 189 -2.31 5.10 9.90
C VAL A 189 -1.29 6.25 9.88
N ALA A 190 -1.71 7.48 9.54
CA ALA A 190 -0.77 8.56 9.33
C ALA A 190 -0.25 9.14 10.64
N GLY A 191 1.08 9.23 10.78
CA GLY A 191 1.77 10.01 11.81
C GLY A 191 2.17 11.41 11.33
N TRP A 192 2.23 11.60 10.01
CA TRP A 192 2.53 12.86 9.34
C TRP A 192 1.67 13.05 8.10
N ILE A 193 1.27 14.28 7.83
CA ILE A 193 0.58 14.68 6.60
C ILE A 193 1.46 15.66 5.83
N LEU A 194 1.78 15.33 4.58
CA LEU A 194 2.39 16.28 3.64
C LEU A 194 1.28 16.81 2.73
N GLU A 195 0.99 18.10 2.84
CA GLU A 195 0.05 18.77 1.95
C GLU A 195 0.79 19.42 0.78
N LEU A 196 0.39 19.10 -0.45
CA LEU A 196 0.84 19.79 -1.65
C LEU A 196 -0.19 20.87 -2.00
N ASP A 197 0.17 22.13 -1.77
CA ASP A 197 -0.68 23.28 -2.04
C ASP A 197 0.08 24.34 -2.83
N ARG A 198 -0.42 24.72 -4.02
CA ARG A 198 0.15 25.78 -4.87
C ARG A 198 1.66 25.60 -5.14
N GLY A 199 2.09 24.39 -5.43
CA GLY A 199 3.48 24.03 -5.71
C GLY A 199 4.39 24.00 -4.48
N LYS A 200 3.84 24.04 -3.27
CA LYS A 200 4.59 23.92 -2.01
C LYS A 200 4.19 22.65 -1.28
N GLY A 201 5.18 21.98 -0.69
CA GLY A 201 4.97 20.89 0.25
C GLY A 201 4.94 21.42 1.68
N ILE A 202 3.85 21.23 2.40
CA ILE A 202 3.69 21.71 3.77
C ILE A 202 3.50 20.50 4.68
N PRO A 203 4.48 20.19 5.54
CA PRO A 203 4.37 19.07 6.47
C PRO A 203 3.56 19.46 7.72
N TYR A 204 2.75 18.51 8.19
CA TYR A 204 2.01 18.60 9.42
C TYR A 204 2.24 17.33 10.24
N GLU A 205 2.55 17.49 11.50
CA GLU A 205 2.65 16.37 12.44
C GLU A 205 1.25 15.95 12.90
N GLY A 206 1.03 14.64 12.93
CA GLY A 206 -0.22 14.02 13.34
C GLY A 206 -1.01 13.39 12.19
N ASN A 207 -2.20 12.93 12.53
CA ASN A 207 -3.14 12.29 11.62
C ASN A 207 -4.00 13.31 10.86
N TYR A 208 -5.00 12.82 10.11
CA TYR A 208 -5.90 13.68 9.33
C TYR A 208 -6.66 14.71 10.19
N SER A 209 -7.15 14.31 11.36
CA SER A 209 -7.84 15.20 12.30
C SER A 209 -6.91 16.31 12.79
N GLY A 210 -5.68 15.98 13.13
CA GLY A 210 -4.67 16.95 13.56
C GLY A 210 -4.27 17.92 12.44
N TRP A 211 -4.09 17.39 11.21
CA TRP A 211 -3.85 18.24 10.04
C TRP A 211 -4.97 19.25 9.81
N LEU A 212 -6.22 18.81 9.92
CA LEU A 212 -7.38 19.67 9.68
C LEU A 212 -7.45 20.83 10.67
N GLU A 213 -7.13 20.59 11.95
CA GLU A 213 -7.06 21.63 12.98
C GLU A 213 -5.90 22.62 12.72
N GLN A 214 -4.71 22.11 12.42
CA GLN A 214 -3.54 22.95 12.11
C GLN A 214 -3.77 23.79 10.85
N LYS A 215 -4.35 23.22 9.81
CA LYS A 215 -4.69 23.93 8.56
C LYS A 215 -5.70 25.04 8.82
N ARG A 216 -6.74 24.78 9.63
CA ARG A 216 -7.71 25.80 10.01
C ARG A 216 -7.04 26.99 10.72
N ASN A 217 -6.16 26.69 11.68
CA ASN A 217 -5.46 27.73 12.45
C ASN A 217 -4.53 28.57 11.54
N ARG A 218 -3.83 27.90 10.60
CA ARG A 218 -3.00 28.59 9.60
C ARG A 218 -3.84 29.54 8.73
N LEU A 219 -4.94 29.03 8.16
CA LEU A 219 -5.81 29.86 7.31
C LEU A 219 -6.47 31.01 8.07
N ALA A 220 -6.80 30.81 9.34
CA ALA A 220 -7.31 31.88 10.19
C ALA A 220 -6.29 32.98 10.48
N ALA A 221 -5.00 32.62 10.49
CA ALA A 221 -3.90 33.57 10.64
C ALA A 221 -3.57 34.29 9.32
N GLU A 222 -3.68 33.59 8.19
CA GLU A 222 -3.34 34.11 6.86
C GLU A 222 -4.47 34.96 6.26
N ASP A 223 -5.75 34.77 6.64
CA ASP A 223 -6.84 35.39 5.89
C ASP A 223 -8.06 35.79 6.72
N LYS A 224 -8.37 37.08 6.66
CA LYS A 224 -9.66 37.64 7.03
C LYS A 224 -10.68 37.65 5.87
N THR A 225 -10.30 37.23 4.67
CA THR A 225 -11.05 37.43 3.44
C THR A 225 -11.67 36.18 2.79
N ASP A 226 -11.30 34.95 3.17
CA ASP A 226 -11.81 33.74 2.49
C ASP A 226 -12.87 32.97 3.32
N SER A 227 -14.02 33.61 3.51
CA SER A 227 -15.13 33.10 4.32
C SER A 227 -15.73 31.75 3.80
N ALA A 228 -15.58 31.43 2.52
CA ALA A 228 -16.15 30.22 1.93
C ALA A 228 -15.29 28.99 2.27
N ARG A 229 -13.96 29.14 2.22
CA ARG A 229 -12.99 28.09 2.52
C ARG A 229 -13.02 27.72 4.00
N GLN A 230 -13.13 28.71 4.87
CA GLN A 230 -13.27 28.53 6.30
C GLN A 230 -14.52 27.71 6.67
N ARG A 231 -15.68 28.01 6.07
CA ARG A 231 -16.94 27.27 6.30
C ARG A 231 -16.85 25.81 5.87
N THR A 232 -16.06 25.50 4.86
CA THR A 232 -15.87 24.12 4.40
C THR A 232 -15.01 23.34 5.39
N LEU A 233 -13.94 23.94 5.88
CA LEU A 233 -13.06 23.34 6.91
C LEU A 233 -13.80 23.13 8.23
N ASP A 234 -14.61 24.07 8.67
CA ASP A 234 -15.40 23.93 9.88
C ASP A 234 -16.41 22.77 9.79
N ARG A 235 -17.05 22.58 8.62
CA ARG A 235 -17.93 21.42 8.37
C ARG A 235 -17.20 20.09 8.42
N GLU A 236 -15.97 20.04 7.90
CA GLU A 236 -15.14 18.84 7.94
C GLU A 236 -14.68 18.51 9.37
N LEU A 237 -14.31 19.52 10.15
CA LEU A 237 -13.94 19.37 11.56
C LEU A 237 -15.10 18.83 12.40
N GLU A 238 -16.31 19.35 12.18
CA GLU A 238 -17.51 18.80 12.82
C GLU A 238 -17.70 17.32 12.45
N TRP A 239 -17.51 16.97 11.18
CA TRP A 239 -17.62 15.58 10.74
C TRP A 239 -16.61 14.67 11.41
N VAL A 240 -15.34 15.08 11.55
CA VAL A 240 -14.28 14.31 12.23
C VAL A 240 -14.60 14.10 13.72
N ARG A 241 -15.18 15.10 14.39
CA ARG A 241 -15.57 15.01 15.81
C ARG A 241 -16.80 14.15 16.08
N MET A 242 -17.54 13.75 15.05
CA MET A 242 -18.67 12.84 15.22
C MET A 242 -18.21 11.43 15.63
N ALA A 243 -19.06 10.73 16.41
CA ALA A 243 -18.82 9.33 16.79
C ALA A 243 -18.74 8.41 15.55
N PRO A 244 -17.94 7.34 15.56
CA PRO A 244 -17.69 6.47 14.39
C PRO A 244 -18.98 5.97 13.71
N LYS A 245 -20.00 5.58 14.47
CA LYS A 245 -21.31 5.14 13.93
C LYS A 245 -22.06 6.24 13.16
N ALA A 246 -21.95 7.49 13.60
CA ALA A 246 -22.58 8.64 12.93
C ALA A 246 -21.81 9.05 11.66
N ARG A 247 -20.50 8.81 11.60
CA ARG A 247 -19.66 9.01 10.41
C ARG A 247 -20.06 8.09 9.27
N GLN A 248 -20.25 6.77 9.54
CA GLN A 248 -20.59 5.76 8.54
C GLN A 248 -21.96 6.01 7.86
N ALA A 249 -22.96 6.48 8.60
CA ALA A 249 -24.31 6.70 8.07
C ALA A 249 -24.41 7.88 7.10
N LYS A 250 -23.53 8.87 7.20
CA LYS A 250 -23.56 10.11 6.38
C LYS A 250 -22.48 10.15 5.28
N GLY A 251 -21.59 9.16 5.22
CA GLY A 251 -20.36 9.19 4.40
C GLY A 251 -20.60 9.27 2.89
N LYS A 252 -21.50 8.46 2.34
CA LYS A 252 -21.67 8.34 0.88
C LYS A 252 -22.22 9.59 0.19
N ALA A 253 -23.20 10.27 0.79
CA ALA A 253 -23.80 11.46 0.18
C ALA A 253 -22.90 12.70 0.28
N ARG A 254 -22.04 12.77 1.30
CA ARG A 254 -21.12 13.89 1.53
C ARG A 254 -19.83 13.78 0.73
N LEU A 255 -19.34 12.56 0.44
CA LEU A 255 -18.23 12.35 -0.47
C LEU A 255 -18.53 12.94 -1.86
N ALA A 256 -19.69 12.65 -2.43
CA ALA A 256 -20.11 13.20 -3.72
C ALA A 256 -20.23 14.74 -3.74
N ALA A 257 -20.64 15.36 -2.63
CA ALA A 257 -20.74 16.82 -2.52
C ALA A 257 -19.37 17.48 -2.33
N TYR A 258 -18.43 16.82 -1.66
CA TYR A 258 -17.06 17.30 -1.47
C TYR A 258 -16.24 17.21 -2.76
N ASP A 259 -16.33 16.07 -3.48
CA ASP A 259 -15.64 15.89 -4.76
C ASP A 259 -16.06 16.98 -5.78
N LYS A 260 -17.33 17.41 -5.72
CA LYS A 260 -17.84 18.48 -6.55
C LYS A 260 -17.29 19.86 -6.15
N LEU A 261 -17.14 20.11 -4.85
CA LEU A 261 -16.57 21.37 -4.32
C LEU A 261 -15.05 21.48 -4.52
N VAL A 262 -14.33 20.35 -4.49
CA VAL A 262 -12.88 20.30 -4.76
C VAL A 262 -12.60 20.43 -6.26
N ALA A 263 -13.52 19.97 -7.12
CA ALA A 263 -13.40 20.12 -8.58
C ALA A 263 -13.72 21.55 -9.08
N GLU A 264 -14.45 22.35 -8.29
CA GLU A 264 -14.83 23.72 -8.61
C GLU A 264 -13.89 24.77 -7.94
N ALA A 265 -12.90 24.34 -7.12
CA ALA A 265 -11.94 25.19 -6.43
C ALA A 265 -10.53 25.08 -7.02
#